data_6db46382c165c004503e0e73507d0eca
#
_entry.id   6db46382c165c004503e0e73507d0eca
#
_cell.length_a   1.000
_cell.length_b   1.000
_cell.length_c   1.000
_cell.angle_alpha   90.00
_cell.angle_beta   90.00
_cell.angle_gamma   90.00
#
_symmetry.space_group_name_H-M   'P 1'
#
loop_
_entity.id
_entity.type
_entity.pdbx_description
1 polymer ?
#
loop_
_entity_poly.entity_id
_entity_poly.type
_entity_poly.pdbx_seq_one_letter_code
_entity_poly.pdbx_strand_id
1 'polypeptide(L)'
;QNAINQQFGPKITTGAYGDRSFTDEWFWAACELAATTFADQYVDTIVSRWQDRPGIPTWNSVHLLGYYTLLRHQTVLQTKSRIDFAAIRSRLLQFADALIANGGDRAYATIMGQSRNDFVWGSTSVAMNQSIVLINAWQLTKQIKYAYAALSNLDYVLGRNATGYC
;
A
#
# COMPACT_ATOMS: atom_id res chain seq x y z
N GLN A 1 13.02 -17.92 -2.73
CA GLN A 1 12.02 -18.89 -2.37
C GLN A 1 12.21 -19.33 -0.92
N ASN A 2 11.14 -19.53 -0.19
CA ASN A 2 11.07 -19.61 1.25
C ASN A 2 11.61 -20.92 1.85
N ALA A 3 12.93 -21.14 1.76
CA ALA A 3 13.58 -22.31 2.36
C ALA A 3 13.38 -22.36 3.89
N ILE A 4 13.30 -21.18 4.55
CA ILE A 4 13.09 -21.09 6.00
C ILE A 4 11.70 -21.61 6.38
N ASN A 5 10.64 -21.18 5.69
CA ASN A 5 9.29 -21.67 5.97
C ASN A 5 9.10 -23.15 5.63
N GLN A 6 9.78 -23.65 4.61
CA GLN A 6 9.78 -25.09 4.30
C GLN A 6 10.48 -25.90 5.39
N GLN A 7 11.60 -25.39 5.93
CA GLN A 7 12.36 -26.07 6.96
C GLN A 7 11.69 -26.03 8.33
N PHE A 8 11.05 -24.92 8.70
CA PHE A 8 10.48 -24.69 10.04
C PHE A 8 8.95 -24.74 10.08
N GLY A 9 8.28 -24.75 8.92
CA GLY A 9 6.82 -24.77 8.82
C GLY A 9 6.15 -25.84 9.68
N PRO A 10 6.64 -27.09 9.74
CA PRO A 10 6.06 -28.11 10.60
C PRO A 10 6.14 -27.82 12.10
N LYS A 11 7.03 -26.92 12.53
CA LYS A 11 7.22 -26.53 13.93
C LYS A 11 6.43 -25.26 14.30
N ILE A 12 5.86 -24.56 13.32
CA ILE A 12 5.08 -23.33 13.53
C ILE A 12 3.63 -23.75 13.74
N THR A 13 3.15 -23.63 14.96
CA THR A 13 1.78 -24.02 15.35
C THR A 13 0.82 -22.86 15.46
N THR A 14 1.30 -21.62 15.30
CA THR A 14 0.53 -20.39 15.41
C THR A 14 0.45 -19.71 14.05
N GLY A 15 -0.67 -19.87 13.34
CA GLY A 15 -0.96 -19.20 12.09
C GLY A 15 0.01 -19.55 10.94
N ALA A 16 -0.47 -20.26 9.95
CA ALA A 16 0.28 -20.52 8.74
C ALA A 16 0.18 -19.29 7.80
N TYR A 17 0.96 -18.26 8.05
CA TYR A 17 1.09 -17.10 7.17
C TYR A 17 2.01 -17.49 6.00
N GLY A 18 1.47 -18.30 5.08
CA GLY A 18 2.21 -18.74 3.89
C GLY A 18 2.06 -17.76 2.76
N ASP A 19 3.11 -17.02 2.44
CA ASP A 19 3.19 -16.31 1.17
C ASP A 19 3.87 -17.19 0.12
N ARG A 20 3.34 -17.18 -1.10
CA ARG A 20 3.82 -17.96 -2.23
C ARG A 20 4.66 -17.15 -3.21
N SER A 21 4.64 -15.83 -3.09
CA SER A 21 5.35 -14.91 -3.96
C SER A 21 6.04 -13.84 -3.11
N PHE A 22 7.30 -13.60 -3.38
CA PHE A 22 8.09 -12.55 -2.73
C PHE A 22 8.49 -11.45 -3.72
N THR A 23 7.74 -11.32 -4.82
CA THR A 23 8.04 -10.34 -5.88
C THR A 23 7.89 -8.92 -5.37
N ASP A 24 6.89 -8.68 -4.55
CA ASP A 24 6.57 -7.39 -3.97
C ASP A 24 7.49 -7.02 -2.79
N GLU A 25 7.91 -7.98 -1.97
CA GLU A 25 8.94 -7.74 -0.94
C GLU A 25 10.29 -7.40 -1.59
N TRP A 26 10.67 -8.11 -2.65
CA TRP A 26 11.87 -7.79 -3.40
C TRP A 26 11.80 -6.40 -4.03
N PHE A 27 10.65 -6.03 -4.57
CA PHE A 27 10.44 -4.69 -5.11
C PHE A 27 10.56 -3.62 -4.01
N TRP A 28 9.87 -3.79 -2.89
CA TRP A 28 9.93 -2.84 -1.78
C TRP A 28 11.34 -2.76 -1.19
N ALA A 29 11.98 -3.89 -0.91
CA ALA A 29 13.36 -3.90 -0.41
C ALA A 29 14.32 -3.20 -1.37
N ALA A 30 14.18 -3.39 -2.69
CA ALA A 30 14.98 -2.69 -3.67
C ALA A 30 14.73 -1.17 -3.66
N CYS A 31 13.49 -0.72 -3.45
CA CYS A 31 13.17 0.71 -3.31
C CYS A 31 13.85 1.33 -2.08
N GLU A 32 13.82 0.67 -0.92
CA GLU A 32 14.49 1.13 0.30
C GLU A 32 16.01 1.16 0.15
N LEU A 33 16.59 0.11 -0.46
CA LEU A 33 18.03 0.03 -0.69
C LEU A 33 18.50 1.04 -1.74
N ALA A 34 17.72 1.28 -2.79
CA ALA A 34 18.03 2.33 -3.76
C ALA A 34 18.03 3.72 -3.11
N ALA A 35 17.04 4.00 -2.26
CA ALA A 35 16.94 5.28 -1.55
C ALA A 35 18.07 5.48 -0.52
N THR A 36 18.61 4.40 0.03
CA THR A 36 19.65 4.45 1.06
C THR A 36 21.07 4.45 0.47
N THR A 37 21.30 3.64 -0.57
CA THR A 37 22.65 3.39 -1.10
C THR A 37 22.95 4.06 -2.43
N PHE A 38 21.90 4.44 -3.18
CA PHE A 38 21.97 4.96 -4.55
C PHE A 38 22.58 3.98 -5.58
N ALA A 39 22.71 2.70 -5.24
CA ALA A 39 23.34 1.70 -6.10
C ALA A 39 22.43 1.26 -7.26
N ASP A 40 22.98 1.22 -8.49
CA ASP A 40 22.23 0.94 -9.71
C ASP A 40 21.64 -0.47 -9.77
N GLN A 41 22.26 -1.45 -9.12
CA GLN A 41 21.75 -2.82 -9.04
C GLN A 41 20.32 -2.89 -8.43
N TYR A 42 19.98 -1.99 -7.52
CA TYR A 42 18.63 -1.93 -6.95
C TYR A 42 17.64 -1.24 -7.89
N VAL A 43 18.11 -0.29 -8.70
CA VAL A 43 17.31 0.31 -9.77
C VAL A 43 16.91 -0.74 -10.81
N ASP A 44 17.81 -1.65 -11.17
CA ASP A 44 17.52 -2.77 -12.08
C ASP A 44 16.41 -3.68 -11.51
N THR A 45 16.49 -3.95 -10.21
CA THR A 45 15.45 -4.75 -9.52
C THR A 45 14.12 -4.01 -9.49
N ILE A 46 14.10 -2.70 -9.21
CA ILE A 46 12.89 -1.88 -9.23
C ILE A 46 12.23 -1.95 -10.61
N VAL A 47 12.97 -1.67 -11.66
CA VAL A 47 12.45 -1.63 -13.04
C VAL A 47 11.92 -3.01 -13.48
N SER A 48 12.63 -4.08 -13.14
CA SER A 48 12.24 -5.44 -13.56
C SER A 48 11.05 -6.02 -12.78
N ARG A 49 10.78 -5.50 -11.57
CA ARG A 49 9.71 -5.99 -10.68
C ARG A 49 8.56 -5.02 -10.49
N TRP A 50 8.63 -3.86 -11.12
CA TRP A 50 7.53 -2.90 -11.05
C TRP A 50 6.25 -3.48 -11.66
N GLN A 51 5.14 -3.36 -10.91
CA GLN A 51 3.83 -3.80 -11.36
C GLN A 51 2.90 -2.58 -11.47
N ASP A 52 2.19 -2.50 -12.58
CA ASP A 52 1.28 -1.40 -12.89
C ASP A 52 -0.10 -1.53 -12.21
N ARG A 53 -0.18 -2.28 -11.12
CA ARG A 53 -1.44 -2.55 -10.40
C ARG A 53 -1.25 -2.34 -8.91
N PRO A 54 -1.42 -1.09 -8.43
CA PRO A 54 -1.40 -0.83 -6.99
C PRO A 54 -2.60 -1.52 -6.31
N GLY A 55 -2.35 -2.07 -5.12
CA GLY A 55 -3.37 -2.68 -4.26
C GLY A 55 -3.20 -2.20 -2.82
N ILE A 56 -4.24 -2.32 -2.00
CA ILE A 56 -4.14 -1.99 -0.58
C ILE A 56 -3.10 -2.91 0.07
N PRO A 57 -2.08 -2.37 0.76
CA PRO A 57 -1.11 -3.19 1.45
C PRO A 57 -1.76 -4.09 2.50
N THR A 58 -1.30 -5.32 2.55
CA THR A 58 -1.70 -6.33 3.51
C THR A 58 -0.48 -7.11 3.97
N TRP A 59 -0.66 -8.08 4.86
CA TRP A 59 0.45 -8.92 5.34
C TRP A 59 1.14 -9.73 4.21
N ASN A 60 0.46 -9.98 3.11
CA ASN A 60 0.96 -10.75 1.96
C ASN A 60 0.99 -9.95 0.65
N SER A 61 0.89 -8.62 0.72
CA SER A 61 0.96 -7.74 -0.43
C SER A 61 1.52 -6.38 -0.01
N VAL A 62 2.81 -6.17 -0.25
CA VAL A 62 3.53 -4.98 0.20
C VAL A 62 4.02 -4.09 -0.95
N HIS A 63 3.65 -4.41 -2.18
CA HIS A 63 4.14 -3.71 -3.38
C HIS A 63 3.96 -2.19 -3.31
N LEU A 64 2.81 -1.70 -2.81
CA LEU A 64 2.53 -0.27 -2.73
C LEU A 64 3.46 0.48 -1.76
N LEU A 65 4.08 -0.21 -0.80
CA LEU A 65 5.07 0.39 0.11
C LEU A 65 6.30 0.89 -0.68
N GLY A 66 6.69 0.18 -1.73
CA GLY A 66 7.73 0.63 -2.65
C GLY A 66 7.37 1.93 -3.37
N TYR A 67 6.10 2.11 -3.78
CA TYR A 67 5.65 3.39 -4.35
C TYR A 67 5.82 4.55 -3.36
N TYR A 68 5.45 4.34 -2.10
CA TYR A 68 5.59 5.38 -1.06
C TYR A 68 7.05 5.76 -0.88
N THR A 69 7.96 4.79 -0.83
CA THR A 69 9.40 5.02 -0.70
C THR A 69 9.93 5.80 -1.89
N LEU A 70 9.65 5.36 -3.11
CA LEU A 70 10.13 6.03 -4.32
C LEU A 70 9.63 7.48 -4.42
N LEU A 71 8.34 7.72 -4.17
CA LEU A 71 7.77 9.07 -4.26
C LEU A 71 8.26 9.98 -3.13
N ARG A 72 8.49 9.45 -1.93
CA ARG A 72 9.07 10.20 -0.79
C ARG A 72 10.50 10.64 -1.08
N HIS A 73 11.29 9.78 -1.72
CA HIS A 73 12.68 10.00 -2.03
C HIS A 73 12.93 10.44 -3.48
N GLN A 74 11.88 10.87 -4.21
CA GLN A 74 11.96 11.25 -5.61
C GLN A 74 13.06 12.28 -5.87
N THR A 75 13.21 13.32 -5.05
CA THR A 75 14.19 14.39 -5.24
C THR A 75 15.62 13.85 -5.31
N VAL A 76 15.97 12.90 -4.45
CA VAL A 76 17.33 12.32 -4.42
C VAL A 76 17.51 11.20 -5.45
N LEU A 77 16.44 10.52 -5.82
CA LEU A 77 16.45 9.43 -6.80
C LEU A 77 16.22 9.89 -8.24
N GLN A 78 15.86 11.16 -8.48
CA GLN A 78 15.53 11.65 -9.82
C GLN A 78 16.70 11.56 -10.82
N THR A 79 17.93 11.45 -10.33
CA THR A 79 19.11 11.19 -11.16
C THR A 79 19.14 9.77 -11.74
N LYS A 80 18.34 8.86 -11.18
CA LYS A 80 18.15 7.48 -11.67
C LYS A 80 17.07 7.48 -12.76
N SER A 81 17.45 7.94 -13.96
CA SER A 81 16.55 8.20 -15.09
C SER A 81 15.70 6.99 -15.54
N ARG A 82 16.06 5.78 -15.11
CA ARG A 82 15.31 4.55 -15.42
C ARG A 82 14.05 4.34 -14.58
N ILE A 83 13.89 5.08 -13.48
CA ILE A 83 12.69 5.03 -12.65
C ILE A 83 11.68 6.04 -13.19
N ASP A 84 10.54 5.56 -13.68
CA ASP A 84 9.47 6.42 -14.16
C ASP A 84 8.60 6.93 -12.99
N PHE A 85 9.07 7.99 -12.34
CA PHE A 85 8.35 8.63 -11.23
C PHE A 85 7.00 9.21 -11.66
N ALA A 86 6.85 9.62 -12.92
CA ALA A 86 5.58 10.15 -13.43
C ALA A 86 4.53 9.05 -13.49
N ALA A 87 4.89 7.88 -14.01
CA ALA A 87 4.01 6.72 -14.02
C ALA A 87 3.64 6.27 -12.60
N ILE A 88 4.62 6.14 -11.69
CA ILE A 88 4.39 5.73 -10.30
C ILE A 88 3.43 6.69 -9.61
N ARG A 89 3.65 8.02 -9.74
CA ARG A 89 2.78 9.05 -9.19
C ARG A 89 1.37 8.98 -9.77
N SER A 90 1.25 8.86 -11.09
CA SER A 90 -0.03 8.77 -11.79
C SER A 90 -0.84 7.57 -11.31
N ARG A 91 -0.22 6.42 -11.16
CA ARG A 91 -0.87 5.19 -10.70
C ARG A 91 -1.35 5.29 -9.25
N LEU A 92 -0.54 5.84 -8.35
CA LEU A 92 -0.97 6.06 -6.97
C LEU A 92 -2.18 6.98 -6.91
N LEU A 93 -2.18 8.08 -7.67
CA LEU A 93 -3.30 9.03 -7.66
C LEU A 93 -4.56 8.45 -8.29
N GLN A 94 -4.46 7.71 -9.40
CA GLN A 94 -5.60 7.00 -10.01
C GLN A 94 -6.20 5.99 -9.03
N PHE A 95 -5.36 5.26 -8.28
CA PHE A 95 -5.83 4.32 -7.29
C PHE A 95 -6.54 5.03 -6.11
N ALA A 96 -5.98 6.13 -5.61
CA ALA A 96 -6.60 6.95 -4.58
C ALA A 96 -7.93 7.56 -5.03
N ASP A 97 -8.01 8.04 -6.27
CA ASP A 97 -9.27 8.56 -6.85
C ASP A 97 -10.32 7.47 -6.99
N ALA A 98 -9.94 6.27 -7.42
CA ALA A 98 -10.86 5.14 -7.49
C ALA A 98 -11.42 4.74 -6.11
N LEU A 99 -10.61 4.78 -5.05
CA LEU A 99 -11.08 4.54 -3.68
C LEU A 99 -12.15 5.55 -3.28
N ILE A 100 -11.95 6.84 -3.55
CA ILE A 100 -12.92 7.90 -3.21
C ILE A 100 -14.19 7.79 -4.05
N ALA A 101 -14.04 7.60 -5.35
CA ALA A 101 -15.19 7.57 -6.29
C ALA A 101 -16.21 6.49 -5.91
N ASN A 102 -15.75 5.38 -5.37
CA ASN A 102 -16.60 4.28 -4.95
C ASN A 102 -17.13 4.40 -3.50
N GLY A 103 -16.73 5.44 -2.76
CA GLY A 103 -17.05 5.60 -1.32
C GLY A 103 -18.20 6.56 -0.99
N GLY A 104 -18.59 7.45 -1.93
CA GLY A 104 -19.40 8.62 -1.64
C GLY A 104 -20.79 8.38 -1.05
N ASP A 105 -21.47 7.29 -1.45
CA ASP A 105 -22.84 6.98 -1.03
C ASP A 105 -22.90 5.83 0.01
N ARG A 106 -21.78 5.51 0.64
CA ARG A 106 -21.73 4.39 1.59
C ARG A 106 -22.17 4.78 2.98
N ALA A 107 -22.71 3.81 3.69
CA ALA A 107 -23.04 3.96 5.10
C ALA A 107 -21.80 4.45 5.87
N TYR A 108 -22.02 5.34 6.82
CA TYR A 108 -20.97 5.94 7.68
C TYR A 108 -19.96 6.82 6.95
N ALA A 109 -20.21 7.18 5.69
CA ALA A 109 -19.33 7.99 4.84
C ALA A 109 -17.87 7.49 4.82
N THR A 110 -17.67 6.18 4.91
CA THR A 110 -16.36 5.52 4.83
C THR A 110 -16.10 5.00 3.43
N ILE A 111 -14.85 4.89 3.02
CA ILE A 111 -14.48 4.22 1.77
C ILE A 111 -14.40 2.69 1.90
N MET A 112 -14.55 2.15 3.11
CA MET A 112 -14.69 0.71 3.33
C MET A 112 -15.85 0.11 2.54
N GLY A 113 -15.76 -1.17 2.16
CA GLY A 113 -16.78 -1.86 1.38
C GLY A 113 -16.62 -1.70 -0.13
N GLN A 114 -15.40 -1.43 -0.62
CA GLN A 114 -15.06 -1.53 -2.05
C GLN A 114 -15.37 -2.94 -2.58
N SER A 115 -15.11 -3.94 -1.73
CA SER A 115 -15.44 -5.33 -1.98
C SER A 115 -15.69 -6.07 -0.65
N ARG A 116 -16.11 -7.33 -0.73
CA ARG A 116 -16.21 -8.21 0.44
C ARG A 116 -14.85 -8.42 1.12
N ASN A 117 -13.75 -8.25 0.40
CA ASN A 117 -12.40 -8.41 0.92
C ASN A 117 -12.01 -7.31 1.91
N ASP A 118 -12.74 -6.21 1.97
CA ASP A 118 -12.53 -5.18 2.99
C ASP A 118 -12.99 -5.64 4.39
N PHE A 119 -13.90 -6.62 4.46
CA PHE A 119 -14.50 -7.12 5.70
C PHE A 119 -13.96 -8.51 6.07
N VAL A 120 -12.67 -8.68 6.01
CA VAL A 120 -11.97 -9.90 6.44
C VAL A 120 -11.50 -9.77 7.89
N TRP A 121 -10.93 -10.85 8.43
CA TRP A 121 -10.25 -10.79 9.72
C TRP A 121 -9.19 -9.67 9.71
N GLY A 122 -9.23 -8.79 10.70
CA GLY A 122 -8.35 -7.62 10.73
C GLY A 122 -8.79 -6.47 9.83
N SER A 123 -10.08 -6.36 9.49
CA SER A 123 -10.63 -5.31 8.59
C SER A 123 -10.31 -3.88 9.02
N THR A 124 -10.08 -3.63 10.30
CA THR A 124 -9.58 -2.34 10.80
C THR A 124 -8.26 -1.95 10.13
N SER A 125 -7.36 -2.91 9.90
CA SER A 125 -6.10 -2.65 9.18
C SER A 125 -6.34 -2.32 7.71
N VAL A 126 -7.36 -2.90 7.08
CA VAL A 126 -7.74 -2.55 5.70
C VAL A 126 -8.18 -1.09 5.63
N ALA A 127 -9.05 -0.64 6.55
CA ALA A 127 -9.48 0.76 6.64
C ALA A 127 -8.29 1.71 6.81
N MET A 128 -7.36 1.37 7.69
CA MET A 128 -6.18 2.21 7.93
C MET A 128 -5.20 2.20 6.75
N ASN A 129 -5.01 1.07 6.08
CA ASN A 129 -4.16 1.00 4.90
C ASN A 129 -4.77 1.77 3.71
N GLN A 130 -6.09 1.77 3.54
CA GLN A 130 -6.77 2.67 2.60
C GLN A 130 -6.51 4.15 2.94
N SER A 131 -6.57 4.50 4.24
CA SER A 131 -6.25 5.86 4.70
C SER A 131 -4.81 6.25 4.42
N ILE A 132 -3.86 5.34 4.55
CA ILE A 132 -2.44 5.59 4.23
C ILE A 132 -2.27 5.92 2.74
N VAL A 133 -2.96 5.22 1.84
CA VAL A 133 -2.98 5.57 0.40
C VAL A 133 -3.43 7.02 0.20
N LEU A 134 -4.56 7.38 0.82
CA LEU A 134 -5.14 8.71 0.69
C LEU A 134 -4.25 9.81 1.29
N ILE A 135 -3.61 9.57 2.42
CA ILE A 135 -2.65 10.51 3.00
C ILE A 135 -1.44 10.72 2.09
N ASN A 136 -0.92 9.66 1.47
CA ASN A 136 0.15 9.80 0.47
C ASN A 136 -0.32 10.61 -0.75
N ALA A 137 -1.54 10.38 -1.25
CA ALA A 137 -2.11 11.17 -2.34
C ALA A 137 -2.30 12.65 -1.93
N TRP A 138 -2.74 12.93 -0.71
CA TRP A 138 -2.82 14.28 -0.17
C TRP A 138 -1.44 14.94 -0.06
N GLN A 139 -0.44 14.24 0.44
CA GLN A 139 0.93 14.77 0.54
C GLN A 139 1.48 15.18 -0.82
N LEU A 140 1.19 14.40 -1.87
CA LEU A 140 1.63 14.66 -3.23
C LEU A 140 0.88 15.81 -3.92
N THR A 141 -0.40 16.02 -3.61
CA THR A 141 -1.27 16.93 -4.37
C THR A 141 -1.80 18.11 -3.57
N LYS A 142 -1.81 18.01 -2.23
CA LYS A 142 -2.48 18.93 -1.29
C LYS A 142 -4.00 19.04 -1.50
N GLN A 143 -4.61 18.15 -2.29
CA GLN A 143 -6.07 18.15 -2.49
C GLN A 143 -6.76 17.61 -1.24
N ILE A 144 -7.60 18.44 -0.62
CA ILE A 144 -8.22 18.17 0.68
C ILE A 144 -9.18 16.96 0.65
N LYS A 145 -9.72 16.60 -0.53
CA LYS A 145 -10.59 15.43 -0.69
C LYS A 145 -9.97 14.14 -0.14
N TYR A 146 -8.66 13.96 -0.35
CA TYR A 146 -7.95 12.78 0.14
C TYR A 146 -7.83 12.76 1.68
N ALA A 147 -7.53 13.91 2.28
CA ALA A 147 -7.45 14.01 3.74
C ALA A 147 -8.81 13.74 4.39
N TYR A 148 -9.90 14.29 3.85
CA TYR A 148 -11.25 14.03 4.37
C TYR A 148 -11.65 12.56 4.25
N ALA A 149 -11.36 11.91 3.13
CA ALA A 149 -11.64 10.49 2.96
C ALA A 149 -10.82 9.62 3.92
N ALA A 150 -9.56 9.97 4.18
CA ALA A 150 -8.72 9.29 5.17
C ALA A 150 -9.26 9.45 6.60
N LEU A 151 -9.66 10.66 6.98
CA LEU A 151 -10.30 10.93 8.27
C LEU A 151 -11.62 10.18 8.41
N SER A 152 -12.39 10.07 7.34
CA SER A 152 -13.65 9.31 7.33
C SER A 152 -13.44 7.84 7.69
N ASN A 153 -12.37 7.22 7.19
CA ASN A 153 -12.00 5.86 7.59
C ASN A 153 -11.53 5.77 9.04
N LEU A 154 -10.78 6.78 9.51
CA LEU A 154 -10.38 6.85 10.91
C LEU A 154 -11.60 6.93 11.82
N ASP A 155 -12.56 7.81 11.52
CA ASP A 155 -13.81 7.92 12.27
C ASP A 155 -14.59 6.61 12.29
N TYR A 156 -14.60 5.87 11.16
CA TYR A 156 -15.21 4.56 11.09
C TYR A 156 -14.57 3.59 12.08
N VAL A 157 -13.25 3.57 12.17
CA VAL A 157 -12.50 2.74 13.12
C VAL A 157 -12.73 3.18 14.57
N LEU A 158 -12.88 4.49 14.79
CA LEU A 158 -13.12 5.07 16.11
C LEU A 158 -14.59 5.04 16.56
N GLY A 159 -15.45 4.25 15.92
CA GLY A 159 -16.81 3.97 16.38
C GLY A 159 -17.92 4.54 15.49
N ARG A 160 -17.62 5.30 14.43
CA ARG A 160 -18.64 5.68 13.43
C ARG A 160 -18.92 4.50 12.50
N ASN A 161 -19.33 3.38 13.07
CA ASN A 161 -19.61 2.11 12.39
C ASN A 161 -20.90 1.49 12.94
N ALA A 162 -21.30 0.33 12.39
CA ALA A 162 -22.56 -0.33 12.75
C ALA A 162 -22.66 -0.75 14.22
N THR A 163 -21.53 -0.95 14.90
CA THR A 163 -21.50 -1.44 16.29
C THR A 163 -21.33 -0.31 17.32
N GLY A 164 -20.84 0.86 16.90
CA GLY A 164 -20.47 1.97 17.79
C GLY A 164 -19.22 1.71 18.62
N TYR A 165 -18.48 0.61 18.37
CA TYR A 165 -17.25 0.28 19.07
C TYR A 165 -16.00 0.66 18.24
N CYS A 166 -14.95 1.03 18.95
CA CYS A 166 -13.60 1.23 18.41
C CYS A 166 -12.64 0.11 18.85
#